data_910f57ca39ddcc770a066859bd13f0b9
#
_entry.id   910f57ca39ddcc770a066859bd13f0b9
#
_cell.length_a   1.000
_cell.length_b   1.000
_cell.length_c   1.000
_cell.angle_alpha   90.00
_cell.angle_beta   90.00
_cell.angle_gamma   90.00
#
_symmetry.space_group_name_H-M   'P 1'
#
loop_
_entity.id
_entity.type
_entity.pdbx_description
1 polymer ?
#
loop_
_entity_poly.entity_id
_entity_poly.type
_entity_poly.pdbx_seq_one_letter_code
_entity_poly.pdbx_strand_id
1 'polypeptide(L)'
;MYAITISSTTIGFASAYFPEYMKATFAGGIIFNMLKQRSKIDNLSSEGKREKLTGAVTFKNVRFSYPERPQIEILKGLSFTAKPGETLALVGPSGCGKSTVVSLIERFYDVKAGQVLLDSHDIRTLNPYHARSQIAIVSQEPILFDCSISDNIAYGLEERPSQQEIEAAAQKANIHSFIAELPDVRHQKSADQALTGYNTFVGDKGTQLSGGQKQRIAIARALVRSPKILLLDEATSALDTESEKV
;
A
#
# COMPACT_ATOMS: atom_id res chain seq x y z
N MET A 1 -19.27 -4.51 -68.17
CA MET A 1 -19.25 -5.76 -67.43
C MET A 1 -18.08 -5.83 -66.38
N TYR A 2 -16.83 -5.68 -66.82
CA TYR A 2 -15.67 -5.76 -65.89
C TYR A 2 -15.71 -4.84 -64.66
N ALA A 3 -16.17 -3.60 -64.81
CA ALA A 3 -16.25 -2.66 -63.67
C ALA A 3 -17.21 -3.14 -62.57
N ILE A 4 -18.35 -3.72 -62.94
CA ILE A 4 -19.36 -4.23 -62.02
C ILE A 4 -18.84 -5.45 -61.24
N THR A 5 -18.16 -6.37 -61.96
CA THR A 5 -17.56 -7.55 -61.31
C THR A 5 -16.45 -7.19 -60.33
N ILE A 6 -15.56 -6.26 -60.68
CA ILE A 6 -14.50 -5.78 -59.78
C ILE A 6 -15.09 -5.08 -58.56
N SER A 7 -16.06 -4.20 -58.75
CA SER A 7 -16.72 -3.51 -57.66
C SER A 7 -17.43 -4.48 -56.70
N SER A 8 -18.13 -5.47 -57.23
CA SER A 8 -18.84 -6.49 -56.45
C SER A 8 -17.88 -7.36 -55.62
N THR A 9 -16.75 -7.79 -56.21
CA THR A 9 -15.73 -8.56 -55.46
C THR A 9 -15.07 -7.71 -54.37
N THR A 10 -14.77 -6.45 -54.67
CA THR A 10 -14.16 -5.55 -53.68
C THR A 10 -15.08 -5.30 -52.45
N ILE A 11 -16.39 -5.10 -52.70
CA ILE A 11 -17.39 -4.96 -51.62
C ILE A 11 -17.50 -6.27 -50.84
N GLY A 12 -17.49 -7.42 -51.52
CA GLY A 12 -17.50 -8.72 -50.84
C GLY A 12 -16.31 -8.93 -49.92
N PHE A 13 -15.10 -8.59 -50.36
CA PHE A 13 -13.90 -8.62 -49.51
C PHE A 13 -13.98 -7.63 -48.35
N ALA A 14 -14.43 -6.40 -48.59
CA ALA A 14 -14.57 -5.40 -47.53
C ALA A 14 -15.59 -5.84 -46.46
N SER A 15 -16.70 -6.48 -46.85
CA SER A 15 -17.72 -6.96 -45.94
C SER A 15 -17.23 -8.09 -45.02
N ALA A 16 -16.24 -8.87 -45.45
CA ALA A 16 -15.64 -9.92 -44.64
C ALA A 16 -14.91 -9.39 -43.43
N TYR A 17 -14.41 -8.15 -43.48
CA TYR A 17 -13.75 -7.49 -42.35
C TYR A 17 -14.71 -6.76 -41.40
N PHE A 18 -15.98 -6.63 -41.73
CA PHE A 18 -16.97 -5.90 -40.95
C PHE A 18 -17.12 -6.46 -39.50
N PRO A 19 -17.17 -7.79 -39.26
CA PRO A 19 -17.23 -8.34 -37.93
C PRO A 19 -16.01 -7.96 -37.08
N GLU A 20 -14.80 -7.94 -37.66
CA GLU A 20 -13.58 -7.57 -36.94
C GLU A 20 -13.56 -6.06 -36.60
N TYR A 21 -14.03 -5.22 -37.53
CA TYR A 21 -14.22 -3.79 -37.28
C TYR A 21 -15.19 -3.56 -36.12
N MET A 22 -16.32 -4.26 -36.08
CA MET A 22 -17.28 -4.16 -34.96
C MET A 22 -16.66 -4.59 -33.63
N LYS A 23 -15.95 -5.72 -33.60
CA LYS A 23 -15.23 -6.17 -32.40
C LYS A 23 -14.22 -5.11 -31.92
N ALA A 24 -13.43 -4.56 -32.84
CA ALA A 24 -12.46 -3.52 -32.52
C ALA A 24 -13.12 -2.25 -31.97
N THR A 25 -14.25 -1.84 -32.52
CA THR A 25 -15.03 -0.69 -32.07
C THR A 25 -15.58 -0.93 -30.66
N PHE A 26 -16.14 -2.11 -30.38
CA PHE A 26 -16.59 -2.46 -29.03
C PHE A 26 -15.44 -2.51 -28.03
N ALA A 27 -14.33 -3.16 -28.37
CA ALA A 27 -13.14 -3.21 -27.50
C ALA A 27 -12.59 -1.79 -27.23
N GLY A 28 -12.50 -0.95 -28.27
CA GLY A 28 -12.14 0.45 -28.12
C GLY A 28 -13.09 1.21 -27.20
N GLY A 29 -14.39 1.01 -27.35
CA GLY A 29 -15.40 1.61 -26.49
C GLY A 29 -15.21 1.25 -25.01
N ILE A 30 -14.95 -0.02 -24.71
CA ILE A 30 -14.67 -0.49 -23.34
C ILE A 30 -13.40 0.17 -22.81
N ILE A 31 -12.30 0.13 -23.56
CA ILE A 31 -11.02 0.72 -23.15
C ILE A 31 -11.16 2.21 -22.86
N PHE A 32 -11.77 2.97 -23.77
CA PHE A 32 -11.97 4.41 -23.58
C PHE A 32 -12.90 4.73 -22.42
N ASN A 33 -13.91 3.90 -22.15
CA ASN A 33 -14.75 4.06 -20.96
C ASN A 33 -13.95 3.82 -19.67
N MET A 34 -13.09 2.79 -19.63
CA MET A 34 -12.20 2.56 -18.49
C MET A 34 -11.23 3.74 -18.25
N LEU A 35 -10.62 4.27 -19.32
CA LEU A 35 -9.71 5.42 -19.24
C LEU A 35 -10.41 6.71 -18.79
N LYS A 36 -11.68 6.88 -19.12
CA LYS A 36 -12.49 8.04 -18.70
C LYS A 36 -13.08 7.92 -17.29
N GLN A 37 -13.03 6.74 -16.70
CA GLN A 37 -13.57 6.51 -15.37
C GLN A 37 -12.75 7.26 -14.33
N ARG A 38 -13.38 8.21 -13.63
CA ARG A 38 -12.74 8.92 -12.53
C ARG A 38 -12.79 8.07 -11.26
N SER A 39 -11.65 7.91 -10.60
CA SER A 39 -11.59 7.29 -9.29
C SER A 39 -12.36 8.13 -8.27
N LYS A 40 -13.16 7.47 -7.41
CA LYS A 40 -13.85 8.15 -6.30
C LYS A 40 -12.86 8.71 -5.28
N ILE A 41 -11.76 8.01 -5.07
CA ILE A 41 -10.64 8.40 -4.21
C ILE A 41 -9.43 8.48 -5.11
N ASP A 42 -8.99 9.68 -5.43
CA ASP A 42 -7.86 9.92 -6.33
C ASP A 42 -6.62 10.31 -5.52
N ASN A 43 -5.63 9.42 -5.49
CA ASN A 43 -4.37 9.63 -4.79
C ASN A 43 -3.44 10.62 -5.51
N LEU A 44 -3.67 10.87 -6.80
CA LEU A 44 -2.89 11.82 -7.60
C LEU A 44 -3.50 13.22 -7.61
N SER A 45 -4.69 13.38 -7.03
CA SER A 45 -5.36 14.67 -6.94
C SER A 45 -4.55 15.65 -6.08
N SER A 46 -4.45 16.89 -6.54
CA SER A 46 -3.93 18.00 -5.75
C SER A 46 -4.95 18.58 -4.77
N GLU A 47 -6.21 18.16 -4.86
CA GLU A 47 -7.31 18.65 -4.03
C GLU A 47 -7.27 18.09 -2.60
N GLY A 48 -7.97 18.76 -1.69
CA GLY A 48 -8.06 18.40 -0.28
C GLY A 48 -7.04 19.13 0.60
N LYS A 49 -7.36 19.19 1.90
CA LYS A 49 -6.52 19.86 2.90
C LYS A 49 -5.23 19.09 3.14
N ARG A 50 -4.12 19.81 3.30
CA ARG A 50 -2.79 19.26 3.61
C ARG A 50 -2.37 19.66 5.03
N GLU A 51 -3.09 19.12 6.00
CA GLU A 51 -2.85 19.41 7.42
C GLU A 51 -1.75 18.51 7.99
N LYS A 52 -0.93 19.08 8.85
CA LYS A 52 0.05 18.30 9.63
C LYS A 52 -0.69 17.65 10.78
N LEU A 53 -0.74 16.31 10.77
CA LEU A 53 -1.45 15.55 11.78
C LEU A 53 -0.68 15.50 13.11
N THR A 54 -1.42 15.45 14.21
CA THR A 54 -0.89 15.16 15.55
C THR A 54 -0.98 13.67 15.87
N GLY A 55 -1.92 12.95 15.25
CA GLY A 55 -2.04 11.50 15.31
C GLY A 55 -3.27 10.98 16.04
N ALA A 56 -4.28 11.82 16.34
CA ALA A 56 -5.55 11.33 16.86
C ALA A 56 -6.38 10.67 15.75
N VAL A 57 -7.01 9.53 16.07
CA VAL A 57 -7.93 8.81 15.18
C VAL A 57 -9.28 8.66 15.88
N THR A 58 -10.35 9.13 15.26
CA THR A 58 -11.70 9.01 15.83
C THR A 58 -12.68 8.42 14.82
N PHE A 59 -13.37 7.37 15.20
CA PHE A 59 -14.52 6.80 14.52
C PHE A 59 -15.79 7.27 15.21
N LYS A 60 -16.73 7.84 14.46
CA LYS A 60 -18.02 8.30 14.97
C LYS A 60 -19.15 7.57 14.26
N ASN A 61 -19.77 6.62 14.96
CA ASN A 61 -20.92 5.83 14.48
C ASN A 61 -20.71 5.29 13.04
N VAL A 62 -19.53 4.73 12.77
CA VAL A 62 -19.12 4.31 11.45
C VAL A 62 -19.86 3.04 11.04
N ARG A 63 -20.55 3.11 9.89
CA ARG A 63 -21.17 1.96 9.21
C ARG A 63 -20.49 1.74 7.87
N PHE A 64 -20.16 0.50 7.59
CA PHE A 64 -19.41 0.16 6.37
C PHE A 64 -19.79 -1.21 5.83
N SER A 65 -19.90 -1.28 4.50
CA SER A 65 -20.00 -2.49 3.68
C SER A 65 -19.07 -2.35 2.49
N TYR A 66 -18.42 -3.43 2.08
CA TYR A 66 -17.60 -3.41 0.86
C TYR A 66 -18.47 -3.22 -0.39
N PRO A 67 -17.98 -2.47 -1.40
CA PRO A 67 -18.73 -2.22 -2.65
C PRO A 67 -19.19 -3.50 -3.36
N GLU A 68 -18.39 -4.56 -3.30
CA GLU A 68 -18.68 -5.86 -3.91
C GLU A 68 -19.78 -6.64 -3.19
N ARG A 69 -20.04 -6.32 -1.90
CA ARG A 69 -21.03 -6.98 -1.04
C ARG A 69 -21.80 -5.97 -0.22
N PRO A 70 -22.59 -5.08 -0.84
CA PRO A 70 -23.24 -3.96 -0.17
C PRO A 70 -24.32 -4.37 0.84
N GLN A 71 -24.81 -5.61 0.76
CA GLN A 71 -25.82 -6.16 1.68
C GLN A 71 -25.21 -6.63 3.02
N ILE A 72 -23.89 -6.85 3.06
CA ILE A 72 -23.22 -7.34 4.26
C ILE A 72 -22.56 -6.16 4.97
N GLU A 73 -23.16 -5.71 6.06
CA GLU A 73 -22.60 -4.64 6.89
C GLU A 73 -21.51 -5.21 7.81
N ILE A 74 -20.26 -4.79 7.59
CA ILE A 74 -19.08 -5.22 8.36
C ILE A 74 -18.98 -4.39 9.64
N LEU A 75 -19.04 -3.06 9.52
CA LEU A 75 -19.06 -2.16 10.68
C LEU A 75 -20.46 -1.63 10.88
N LYS A 76 -21.03 -1.86 12.07
CA LYS A 76 -22.43 -1.61 12.42
C LYS A 76 -22.58 -0.46 13.43
N GLY A 77 -21.90 0.66 13.21
CA GLY A 77 -21.93 1.81 14.09
C GLY A 77 -20.74 1.86 15.06
N LEU A 78 -19.55 1.52 14.58
CA LEU A 78 -18.33 1.54 15.38
C LEU A 78 -17.96 2.96 15.79
N SER A 79 -17.66 3.13 17.09
CA SER A 79 -17.20 4.42 17.65
C SER A 79 -16.06 4.18 18.64
N PHE A 80 -14.95 4.88 18.44
CA PHE A 80 -13.81 4.91 19.35
C PHE A 80 -12.95 6.14 19.07
N THR A 81 -12.05 6.46 19.99
CA THR A 81 -11.02 7.49 19.81
C THR A 81 -9.70 6.99 20.37
N ALA A 82 -8.66 7.04 19.54
CA ALA A 82 -7.26 6.90 19.94
C ALA A 82 -6.63 8.29 19.97
N LYS A 83 -6.02 8.66 21.09
CA LYS A 83 -5.35 9.96 21.25
C LYS A 83 -3.91 9.90 20.71
N PRO A 84 -3.27 11.05 20.40
CA PRO A 84 -1.86 11.06 20.04
C PRO A 84 -1.00 10.40 21.12
N GLY A 85 -0.08 9.51 20.71
CA GLY A 85 0.79 8.77 21.62
C GLY A 85 0.12 7.62 22.39
N GLU A 86 -1.17 7.34 22.12
CA GLU A 86 -1.89 6.22 22.71
C GLU A 86 -1.81 4.99 21.80
N THR A 87 -1.64 3.83 22.43
CA THR A 87 -1.76 2.53 21.73
C THR A 87 -3.16 1.99 21.95
N LEU A 88 -3.91 1.78 20.86
CA LEU A 88 -5.24 1.20 20.88
C LEU A 88 -5.23 -0.18 20.22
N ALA A 89 -5.64 -1.21 20.93
CA ALA A 89 -5.77 -2.55 20.40
C ALA A 89 -7.23 -2.85 19.99
N LEU A 90 -7.41 -3.32 18.75
CA LEU A 90 -8.68 -3.82 18.24
C LEU A 90 -8.71 -5.35 18.40
N VAL A 91 -9.56 -5.84 19.31
CA VAL A 91 -9.67 -7.27 19.62
C VAL A 91 -11.03 -7.79 19.14
N GLY A 92 -11.04 -8.99 18.58
CA GLY A 92 -12.26 -9.65 18.13
C GLY A 92 -11.98 -10.86 17.23
N PRO A 93 -12.99 -11.68 16.97
CA PRO A 93 -12.85 -12.88 16.13
C PRO A 93 -12.44 -12.53 14.69
N SER A 94 -11.94 -13.52 13.95
CA SER A 94 -11.64 -13.34 12.54
C SER A 94 -12.90 -12.89 11.77
N GLY A 95 -12.72 -11.95 10.84
CA GLY A 95 -13.84 -11.42 10.04
C GLY A 95 -14.70 -10.34 10.72
N CYS A 96 -14.42 -9.93 11.97
CA CYS A 96 -15.19 -8.88 12.66
C CYS A 96 -14.88 -7.45 12.17
N GLY A 97 -13.98 -7.26 11.22
CA GLY A 97 -13.71 -5.96 10.60
C GLY A 97 -12.46 -5.23 11.11
N LYS A 98 -11.52 -5.87 11.82
CA LYS A 98 -10.27 -5.23 12.29
C LYS A 98 -9.46 -4.62 11.14
N SER A 99 -9.13 -5.41 10.11
CA SER A 99 -8.40 -4.94 8.92
C SER A 99 -9.25 -3.96 8.07
N THR A 100 -10.59 -4.01 8.19
CA THR A 100 -11.47 -3.01 7.58
C THR A 100 -11.28 -1.63 8.23
N VAL A 101 -11.08 -1.57 9.54
CA VAL A 101 -10.77 -0.31 10.24
C VAL A 101 -9.46 0.29 9.73
N VAL A 102 -8.41 -0.55 9.57
CA VAL A 102 -7.13 -0.15 8.98
C VAL A 102 -7.35 0.43 7.58
N SER A 103 -8.07 -0.28 6.71
CA SER A 103 -8.38 0.16 5.34
C SER A 103 -9.15 1.48 5.27
N LEU A 104 -10.00 1.77 6.27
CA LEU A 104 -10.73 3.03 6.37
C LEU A 104 -9.85 4.18 6.88
N ILE A 105 -8.88 3.91 7.77
CA ILE A 105 -7.90 4.92 8.21
C ILE A 105 -6.97 5.32 7.06
N GLU A 106 -6.60 4.36 6.21
CA GLU A 106 -5.84 4.64 4.98
C GLU A 106 -6.70 5.22 3.85
N ARG A 107 -8.04 5.31 4.07
CA ARG A 107 -9.00 5.77 3.07
C ARG A 107 -8.90 5.01 1.75
N PHE A 108 -8.79 3.68 1.78
CA PHE A 108 -9.02 2.87 0.59
C PHE A 108 -10.50 2.83 0.19
N TYR A 109 -11.36 3.07 1.16
CA TYR A 109 -12.82 3.17 1.00
C TYR A 109 -13.36 4.35 1.80
N ASP A 110 -14.47 4.93 1.36
CA ASP A 110 -15.24 5.88 2.15
C ASP A 110 -16.38 5.16 2.91
N VAL A 111 -16.71 5.66 4.09
CA VAL A 111 -17.73 5.06 4.96
C VAL A 111 -19.14 5.26 4.38
N LYS A 112 -20.04 4.31 4.62
CA LYS A 112 -21.46 4.40 4.21
C LYS A 112 -22.24 5.39 5.07
N ALA A 113 -21.97 5.41 6.37
CA ALA A 113 -22.52 6.37 7.32
C ALA A 113 -21.54 6.58 8.46
N GLY A 114 -21.67 7.69 9.17
CA GLY A 114 -20.73 8.13 10.19
C GLY A 114 -19.53 8.86 9.62
N GLN A 115 -18.48 9.00 10.42
CA GLN A 115 -17.27 9.76 10.07
C GLN A 115 -16.02 9.07 10.63
N VAL A 116 -14.96 9.10 9.84
CA VAL A 116 -13.59 8.82 10.28
C VAL A 116 -12.84 10.14 10.30
N LEU A 117 -12.33 10.51 11.47
CA LEU A 117 -11.58 11.75 11.65
C LEU A 117 -10.12 11.43 11.95
N LEU A 118 -9.23 12.15 11.29
CA LEU A 118 -7.82 12.28 11.68
C LEU A 118 -7.66 13.65 12.35
N ASP A 119 -7.30 13.64 13.61
CA ASP A 119 -7.42 14.79 14.51
C ASP A 119 -8.87 15.31 14.54
N SER A 120 -9.12 16.54 14.05
CA SER A 120 -10.46 17.13 13.96
C SER A 120 -11.03 17.10 12.54
N HIS A 121 -10.31 16.55 11.55
CA HIS A 121 -10.64 16.62 10.13
C HIS A 121 -11.24 15.31 9.63
N ASP A 122 -12.39 15.38 8.95
CA ASP A 122 -12.92 14.22 8.23
C ASP A 122 -11.94 13.80 7.14
N ILE A 123 -11.57 12.51 7.14
CA ILE A 123 -10.57 11.96 6.20
C ILE A 123 -10.92 12.22 4.73
N ARG A 124 -12.21 12.40 4.42
CA ARG A 124 -12.70 12.71 3.07
C ARG A 124 -12.33 14.13 2.62
N THR A 125 -12.06 15.05 3.56
CA THR A 125 -11.66 16.43 3.27
C THR A 125 -10.16 16.61 3.14
N LEU A 126 -9.38 15.61 3.58
CA LEU A 126 -7.93 15.61 3.49
C LEU A 126 -7.44 15.17 2.10
N ASN A 127 -6.31 15.71 1.69
CA ASN A 127 -5.61 15.20 0.52
C ASN A 127 -5.12 13.77 0.81
N PRO A 128 -5.50 12.74 0.01
CA PRO A 128 -5.20 11.34 0.33
C PRO A 128 -3.71 11.05 0.40
N TYR A 129 -2.93 11.60 -0.54
CA TYR A 129 -1.47 11.40 -0.58
C TYR A 129 -0.81 12.01 0.68
N HIS A 130 -1.14 13.25 1.01
CA HIS A 130 -0.59 13.95 2.18
C HIS A 130 -1.00 13.29 3.51
N ALA A 131 -2.23 12.82 3.63
CA ALA A 131 -2.67 12.09 4.83
C ALA A 131 -1.90 10.76 4.98
N ARG A 132 -1.79 9.98 3.91
CA ARG A 132 -1.07 8.70 3.92
C ARG A 132 0.44 8.85 4.13
N SER A 133 1.06 9.97 3.72
CA SER A 133 2.48 10.20 4.00
C SER A 133 2.80 10.29 5.49
N GLN A 134 1.81 10.59 6.34
CA GLN A 134 1.93 10.69 7.80
C GLN A 134 1.46 9.41 8.52
N ILE A 135 1.00 8.41 7.78
CA ILE A 135 0.56 7.10 8.29
C ILE A 135 1.55 6.05 7.79
N ALA A 136 1.90 5.10 8.64
CA ALA A 136 2.63 3.91 8.22
C ALA A 136 1.86 2.66 8.63
N ILE A 137 1.98 1.62 7.81
CA ILE A 137 1.38 0.32 8.08
C ILE A 137 2.43 -0.78 8.08
N VAL A 138 2.28 -1.72 9.02
CA VAL A 138 2.98 -3.01 9.01
C VAL A 138 1.94 -4.10 8.85
N SER A 139 1.96 -4.76 7.71
CA SER A 139 1.00 -5.81 7.36
C SER A 139 1.42 -7.16 7.97
N GLN A 140 0.48 -8.09 8.05
CA GLN A 140 0.68 -9.46 8.53
C GLN A 140 1.77 -10.20 7.72
N GLU A 141 1.75 -10.08 6.39
CA GLU A 141 2.76 -10.63 5.49
C GLU A 141 3.46 -9.50 4.74
N PRO A 142 4.60 -8.98 5.26
CA PRO A 142 5.28 -7.88 4.62
C PRO A 142 5.99 -8.32 3.35
N ILE A 143 5.78 -7.57 2.29
CA ILE A 143 6.44 -7.78 1.00
C ILE A 143 7.71 -6.91 0.95
N LEU A 144 8.83 -7.56 0.67
CA LEU A 144 10.08 -6.88 0.34
C LEU A 144 10.26 -6.82 -1.18
N PHE A 145 10.83 -5.74 -1.64
CA PHE A 145 11.15 -5.53 -3.06
C PHE A 145 12.52 -6.10 -3.39
N ASP A 146 12.72 -6.50 -4.64
CA ASP A 146 14.02 -7.00 -5.12
C ASP A 146 15.03 -5.84 -5.28
N CYS A 147 15.49 -5.37 -4.14
CA CYS A 147 16.50 -4.32 -4.00
C CYS A 147 17.31 -4.54 -2.72
N SER A 148 18.18 -3.61 -2.37
CA SER A 148 18.97 -3.70 -1.14
C SER A 148 18.10 -3.59 0.12
N ILE A 149 18.61 -4.03 1.27
CA ILE A 149 17.95 -3.85 2.57
C ILE A 149 17.77 -2.35 2.86
N SER A 150 18.79 -1.54 2.59
CA SER A 150 18.73 -0.09 2.72
C SER A 150 17.59 0.53 1.88
N ASP A 151 17.48 0.12 0.60
CA ASP A 151 16.43 0.62 -0.28
C ASP A 151 15.05 0.12 0.14
N ASN A 152 14.96 -1.10 0.68
CA ASN A 152 13.72 -1.61 1.26
C ASN A 152 13.27 -0.78 2.47
N ILE A 153 14.19 -0.41 3.37
CA ILE A 153 13.86 0.44 4.53
C ILE A 153 13.47 1.84 4.08
N ALA A 154 14.19 2.43 3.12
CA ALA A 154 13.94 3.77 2.59
C ALA A 154 12.75 3.85 1.63
N TYR A 155 12.12 2.72 1.30
CA TYR A 155 11.11 2.66 0.24
C TYR A 155 9.89 3.56 0.49
N GLY A 156 9.52 4.32 -0.54
CA GLY A 156 8.32 5.17 -0.53
C GLY A 156 8.51 6.54 0.16
N LEU A 157 9.72 6.92 0.48
CA LEU A 157 10.07 8.29 0.86
C LEU A 157 10.40 9.13 -0.38
N GLU A 158 10.01 10.42 -0.38
CA GLU A 158 10.33 11.36 -1.46
C GLU A 158 11.83 11.65 -1.51
N GLU A 159 12.44 11.86 -0.34
CA GLU A 159 13.86 12.04 -0.18
C GLU A 159 14.48 10.82 0.48
N ARG A 160 15.63 10.37 -0.04
CA ARG A 160 16.33 9.23 0.55
C ARG A 160 16.87 9.63 1.93
N PRO A 161 16.54 8.88 3.00
CA PRO A 161 17.06 9.15 4.33
C PRO A 161 18.58 8.87 4.36
N SER A 162 19.26 9.52 5.28
CA SER A 162 20.67 9.26 5.54
C SER A 162 20.90 7.83 6.04
N GLN A 163 22.10 7.32 5.86
CA GLN A 163 22.47 5.98 6.37
C GLN A 163 22.23 5.88 7.89
N GLN A 164 22.51 6.93 8.63
CA GLN A 164 22.29 6.98 10.08
C GLN A 164 20.83 6.86 10.47
N GLU A 165 19.92 7.48 9.72
CA GLU A 165 18.46 7.35 9.95
C GLU A 165 17.96 5.95 9.64
N ILE A 166 18.49 5.31 8.58
CA ILE A 166 18.18 3.92 8.23
C ILE A 166 18.66 2.97 9.34
N GLU A 167 19.88 3.14 9.83
CA GLU A 167 20.46 2.34 10.92
C GLU A 167 19.69 2.55 12.23
N ALA A 168 19.32 3.78 12.56
CA ALA A 168 18.52 4.07 13.75
C ALA A 168 17.13 3.41 13.67
N ALA A 169 16.49 3.40 12.49
CA ALA A 169 15.23 2.70 12.29
C ALA A 169 15.39 1.18 12.42
N ALA A 170 16.47 0.62 11.88
CA ALA A 170 16.78 -0.81 11.98
C ALA A 170 17.11 -1.23 13.43
N GLN A 171 17.77 -0.37 14.21
CA GLN A 171 18.03 -0.58 15.64
C GLN A 171 16.71 -0.64 16.42
N LYS A 172 15.81 0.32 16.18
CA LYS A 172 14.47 0.33 16.81
C LYS A 172 13.62 -0.89 16.44
N ALA A 173 13.82 -1.42 15.23
CA ALA A 173 13.14 -2.64 14.76
C ALA A 173 13.87 -3.94 15.16
N ASN A 174 14.95 -3.86 15.96
CA ASN A 174 15.75 -4.99 16.40
C ASN A 174 16.25 -5.89 15.26
N ILE A 175 16.73 -5.28 14.14
CA ILE A 175 17.24 -6.01 12.98
C ILE A 175 18.68 -5.56 12.60
N HIS A 176 19.17 -4.49 13.20
CA HIS A 176 20.48 -3.91 12.87
C HIS A 176 21.62 -4.92 12.99
N SER A 177 21.72 -5.65 14.12
CA SER A 177 22.79 -6.64 14.36
C SER A 177 22.82 -7.71 13.28
N PHE A 178 21.65 -8.26 12.93
CA PHE A 178 21.56 -9.24 11.85
C PHE A 178 22.02 -8.65 10.52
N ILE A 179 21.62 -7.42 10.17
CA ILE A 179 22.04 -6.77 8.91
C ILE A 179 23.56 -6.56 8.90
N ALA A 180 24.14 -6.12 10.03
CA ALA A 180 25.58 -5.86 10.13
C ALA A 180 26.42 -7.13 10.01
N GLU A 181 25.91 -8.30 10.37
CA GLU A 181 26.57 -9.60 10.27
C GLU A 181 26.44 -10.25 8.88
N LEU A 182 25.63 -9.69 7.97
CA LEU A 182 25.49 -10.24 6.62
C LEU A 182 26.82 -10.18 5.87
N PRO A 183 27.21 -11.27 5.18
CA PRO A 183 28.47 -11.33 4.46
C PRO A 183 28.50 -10.33 3.30
N ASP A 184 29.70 -9.85 2.98
CA ASP A 184 29.97 -9.09 1.77
C ASP A 184 29.65 -9.92 0.52
N VAL A 185 28.48 -9.71 -0.05
CA VAL A 185 28.14 -10.34 -1.32
C VAL A 185 28.64 -9.44 -2.45
N ARG A 186 29.79 -9.85 -3.03
CA ARG A 186 30.31 -9.21 -4.25
C ARG A 186 29.39 -9.57 -5.42
N HIS A 187 28.48 -8.70 -5.78
CA HIS A 187 27.82 -8.80 -7.09
C HIS A 187 28.82 -8.41 -8.18
N GLN A 188 29.04 -9.33 -9.12
CA GLN A 188 30.04 -9.33 -10.21
C GLN A 188 29.95 -8.15 -11.22
N LYS A 189 29.22 -7.07 -10.96
CA LYS A 189 29.02 -5.97 -11.93
C LYS A 189 29.74 -4.65 -11.64
N SER A 190 30.40 -4.51 -10.51
CA SER A 190 31.28 -3.35 -10.28
C SER A 190 32.38 -3.74 -9.27
N ALA A 191 33.63 -3.74 -9.74
CA ALA A 191 34.80 -4.20 -9.01
C ALA A 191 35.17 -3.34 -7.77
N ASP A 192 34.49 -2.23 -7.47
CA ASP A 192 34.97 -1.21 -6.56
C ASP A 192 34.14 -0.95 -5.29
N GLN A 193 33.00 -1.62 -5.08
CA GLN A 193 32.28 -1.49 -3.81
C GLN A 193 31.81 -2.84 -3.30
N ALA A 194 32.40 -3.29 -2.20
CA ALA A 194 31.91 -4.41 -1.41
C ALA A 194 30.51 -4.04 -0.87
N LEU A 195 29.49 -4.83 -1.22
CA LEU A 195 28.15 -4.66 -0.68
C LEU A 195 28.14 -5.24 0.74
N THR A 196 28.18 -4.38 1.74
CA THR A 196 28.17 -4.77 3.15
C THR A 196 26.80 -4.59 3.76
N GLY A 197 26.33 -5.56 4.54
CA GLY A 197 25.17 -5.42 5.40
C GLY A 197 23.95 -4.79 4.72
N TYR A 198 23.76 -3.51 4.89
CA TYR A 198 22.62 -2.75 4.36
C TYR A 198 22.48 -2.73 2.83
N ASN A 199 23.58 -2.94 2.10
CA ASN A 199 23.59 -2.99 0.64
C ASN A 199 23.32 -4.40 0.10
N THR A 200 23.12 -5.39 0.97
CA THR A 200 22.79 -6.76 0.56
C THR A 200 21.41 -6.79 -0.08
N PHE A 201 21.29 -7.42 -1.26
CA PHE A 201 20.04 -7.64 -1.96
C PHE A 201 19.24 -8.77 -1.32
N VAL A 202 17.94 -8.59 -1.17
CA VAL A 202 17.06 -9.56 -0.51
C VAL A 202 16.44 -10.60 -1.46
N GLY A 203 16.61 -10.41 -2.78
CA GLY A 203 15.99 -11.22 -3.82
C GLY A 203 14.50 -10.99 -3.97
N ASP A 204 13.88 -11.69 -4.94
CA ASP A 204 12.44 -11.56 -5.19
C ASP A 204 11.66 -11.89 -3.92
N LYS A 205 10.81 -10.94 -3.49
CA LYS A 205 9.99 -11.01 -2.26
C LYS A 205 10.76 -11.38 -0.98
N GLY A 206 12.09 -11.11 -0.96
CA GLY A 206 12.93 -11.41 0.19
C GLY A 206 13.08 -12.91 0.47
N THR A 207 13.15 -13.75 -0.56
CA THR A 207 13.22 -15.22 -0.42
C THR A 207 14.41 -15.71 0.42
N GLN A 208 15.45 -14.89 0.56
CA GLN A 208 16.67 -15.21 1.34
C GLN A 208 16.51 -14.91 2.85
N LEU A 209 15.37 -14.35 3.28
CA LEU A 209 15.14 -13.93 4.65
C LEU A 209 14.03 -14.75 5.31
N SER A 210 14.18 -14.99 6.62
CA SER A 210 13.10 -15.60 7.43
C SER A 210 11.90 -14.67 7.56
N GLY A 211 10.73 -15.21 7.91
CA GLY A 211 9.52 -14.42 8.13
C GLY A 211 9.72 -13.30 9.16
N GLY A 212 10.35 -13.60 10.29
CA GLY A 212 10.67 -12.62 11.33
C GLY A 212 11.64 -11.52 10.88
N GLN A 213 12.65 -11.87 10.04
CA GLN A 213 13.55 -10.87 9.46
C GLN A 213 12.84 -9.93 8.49
N LYS A 214 11.97 -10.46 7.63
CA LYS A 214 11.11 -9.65 6.74
C LYS A 214 10.23 -8.69 7.54
N GLN A 215 9.63 -9.19 8.62
CA GLN A 215 8.77 -8.42 9.49
C GLN A 215 9.52 -7.25 10.12
N ARG A 216 10.72 -7.49 10.67
CA ARG A 216 11.54 -6.44 11.27
C ARG A 216 12.02 -5.41 10.26
N ILE A 217 12.36 -5.81 9.03
CA ILE A 217 12.69 -4.86 7.95
C ILE A 217 11.46 -4.00 7.60
N ALA A 218 10.26 -4.58 7.56
CA ALA A 218 9.03 -3.83 7.32
C ALA A 218 8.70 -2.87 8.47
N ILE A 219 8.98 -3.26 9.72
CA ILE A 219 8.88 -2.36 10.88
C ILE A 219 9.89 -1.20 10.73
N ALA A 220 11.15 -1.47 10.37
CA ALA A 220 12.15 -0.44 10.12
C ALA A 220 11.70 0.53 9.00
N ARG A 221 11.13 0.00 7.89
CA ARG A 221 10.52 0.78 6.80
C ARG A 221 9.40 1.71 7.30
N ALA A 222 8.58 1.23 8.22
CA ALA A 222 7.51 2.04 8.82
C ALA A 222 8.09 3.13 9.74
N LEU A 223 9.08 2.80 10.56
CA LEU A 223 9.66 3.71 11.56
C LEU A 223 10.53 4.81 10.96
N VAL A 224 11.28 4.54 9.87
CA VAL A 224 12.14 5.55 9.23
C VAL A 224 11.34 6.77 8.72
N ARG A 225 10.06 6.57 8.41
CA ARG A 225 9.11 7.63 7.99
C ARG A 225 8.72 8.57 9.14
N SER A 226 9.03 8.22 10.39
CA SER A 226 8.58 8.95 11.58
C SER A 226 7.08 9.27 11.56
N PRO A 227 6.21 8.26 11.34
CA PRO A 227 4.79 8.46 11.11
C PRO A 227 4.09 9.03 12.35
N LYS A 228 2.99 9.77 12.15
CA LYS A 228 2.11 10.23 13.22
C LYS A 228 1.13 9.15 13.68
N ILE A 229 0.79 8.24 12.78
CA ILE A 229 -0.08 7.10 13.03
C ILE A 229 0.61 5.85 12.53
N LEU A 230 0.82 4.87 13.40
CA LEU A 230 1.36 3.56 13.05
C LEU A 230 0.24 2.53 13.14
N LEU A 231 -0.06 1.87 12.04
CA LEU A 231 -1.05 0.80 11.94
C LEU A 231 -0.32 -0.54 11.94
N LEU A 232 -0.72 -1.44 12.84
CA LEU A 232 -0.16 -2.77 12.97
C LEU A 232 -1.28 -3.79 12.72
N ASP A 233 -1.25 -4.49 11.59
CA ASP A 233 -2.23 -5.54 11.26
C ASP A 233 -1.58 -6.91 11.45
N GLU A 234 -1.79 -7.52 12.63
CA GLU A 234 -1.19 -8.80 13.06
C GLU A 234 0.35 -8.84 12.91
N ALA A 235 0.99 -7.70 13.12
CA ALA A 235 2.42 -7.48 12.84
C ALA A 235 3.38 -8.36 13.68
N THR A 236 2.91 -9.03 14.72
CA THR A 236 3.72 -9.89 15.60
C THR A 236 3.54 -11.38 15.30
N SER A 237 2.66 -11.76 14.39
CA SER A 237 2.33 -13.18 14.11
C SER A 237 3.52 -14.02 13.61
N ALA A 238 4.51 -13.38 12.99
CA ALA A 238 5.73 -14.02 12.49
C ALA A 238 6.95 -13.84 13.43
N LEU A 239 6.79 -13.14 14.57
CA LEU A 239 7.84 -12.95 15.55
C LEU A 239 7.79 -14.05 16.61
N ASP A 240 8.96 -14.50 17.05
CA ASP A 240 9.09 -15.39 18.19
C ASP A 240 8.81 -14.65 19.52
N THR A 241 8.43 -15.37 20.55
CA THR A 241 7.97 -14.84 21.83
C THR A 241 9.03 -13.95 22.55
N GLU A 242 10.32 -14.18 22.28
CA GLU A 242 11.40 -13.34 22.80
C GLU A 242 11.51 -12.01 22.04
N SER A 243 11.28 -12.03 20.73
CA SER A 243 11.31 -10.84 19.89
C SER A 243 10.09 -9.93 20.02
N GLU A 244 8.98 -10.46 20.54
CA GLU A 244 7.76 -9.69 20.80
C GLU A 244 7.89 -8.79 22.05
N LYS A 245 8.85 -9.06 22.92
CA LYS A 245 9.07 -8.32 24.17
C LYS A 245 10.04 -7.15 24.06
N VAL A 246 10.71 -7.00 22.94
CA VAL A 246 11.66 -5.93 22.64
C VAL A 246 11.00 -4.85 21.78
#